data_7a4133357e2cad2036bb6d1afd4be6a3
#
_entry.id   7a4133357e2cad2036bb6d1afd4be6a3
#
_cell.length_a   1.000
_cell.length_b   1.000
_cell.length_c   1.000
_cell.angle_alpha   90.00
_cell.angle_beta   90.00
_cell.angle_gamma   90.00
#
_symmetry.space_group_name_H-M   'P 1'
#
loop_
_entity.id
_entity.type
_entity.pdbx_description
1 polymer ?
#
loop_
_entity_poly.entity_id
_entity_poly.type
_entity_poly.pdbx_seq_one_letter_code
_entity_poly.pdbx_strand_id
1 'polypeptide(L)'
;ESSVVPPTDGVSTTTDVSRVHFDHVDFTYPGADAPVLCDVTFTAEPGRTTAIIGSTGSGKTTLVSLVPRLFDATGGTVLVDGVDVRRLEPEVLWSRIGLVPQRAFLFSGTVASNLRYGRPDATDDELWAALRTAQAEDFVRAMPEQLEAPVAQGGANVSGGQRQRL
;
A
#
# COMPACT_ATOMS: atom_id res chain seq x y z
N GLU A 1 1.34 1.06 19.97
CA GLU A 1 1.16 2.48 19.58
C GLU A 1 2.00 2.74 18.35
N SER A 2 1.48 3.51 17.39
CA SER A 2 2.25 3.94 16.21
C SER A 2 3.34 4.92 16.66
N SER A 3 4.57 4.69 16.19
CA SER A 3 5.68 5.64 16.40
C SER A 3 5.60 6.84 15.44
N VAL A 4 4.70 6.80 14.48
CA VAL A 4 4.51 7.84 13.46
C VAL A 4 3.62 8.94 14.01
N VAL A 5 4.14 10.17 14.03
CA VAL A 5 3.43 11.37 14.51
C VAL A 5 3.02 12.20 13.29
N PRO A 6 1.73 12.56 13.14
CA PRO A 6 1.29 13.45 12.07
C PRO A 6 2.00 14.81 12.12
N PRO A 7 2.28 15.44 10.96
CA PRO A 7 2.89 16.77 10.94
C PRO A 7 1.93 17.83 11.50
N THR A 8 2.46 18.81 12.22
CA THR A 8 1.68 19.96 12.71
C THR A 8 1.34 20.98 11.61
N ASP A 9 2.22 21.07 10.59
CA ASP A 9 2.08 21.95 9.42
C ASP A 9 2.24 21.09 8.15
N GLY A 10 1.31 20.15 7.96
CA GLY A 10 1.35 19.19 6.86
C GLY A 10 1.18 19.86 5.49
N VAL A 11 1.88 19.34 4.50
CA VAL A 11 1.70 19.72 3.10
C VAL A 11 0.47 19.00 2.55
N SER A 12 -0.52 19.75 2.14
CA SER A 12 -1.81 19.26 1.63
C SER A 12 -1.85 19.07 0.10
N THR A 13 -0.76 19.40 -0.60
CA THR A 13 -0.68 19.27 -2.06
C THR A 13 0.69 18.77 -2.48
N THR A 14 0.72 17.89 -3.50
CA THR A 14 1.93 17.46 -4.19
C THR A 14 1.81 17.69 -5.68
N THR A 15 2.93 17.75 -6.39
CA THR A 15 2.94 17.66 -7.86
C THR A 15 2.60 16.23 -8.27
N ASP A 16 1.76 16.06 -9.28
CA ASP A 16 1.33 14.72 -9.75
C ASP A 16 2.39 14.09 -10.66
N VAL A 17 3.54 13.74 -10.09
CA VAL A 17 4.67 13.16 -10.83
C VAL A 17 4.76 11.66 -10.66
N SER A 18 4.19 11.09 -9.60
CA SER A 18 4.25 9.66 -9.25
C SER A 18 5.69 9.13 -9.12
N ARG A 19 6.57 9.91 -8.49
CA ARG A 19 7.97 9.56 -8.25
C ARG A 19 8.19 9.24 -6.76
N VAL A 20 8.94 8.17 -6.48
CA VAL A 20 9.41 7.86 -5.12
C VAL A 20 10.94 7.90 -5.12
N HIS A 21 11.51 8.65 -4.17
CA HIS A 21 12.96 8.74 -4.02
C HIS A 21 13.36 8.45 -2.58
N PHE A 22 14.34 7.57 -2.42
CA PHE A 22 15.04 7.29 -1.17
C PHE A 22 16.38 8.00 -1.21
N ASP A 23 16.65 8.82 -0.21
CA ASP A 23 17.88 9.62 -0.09
C ASP A 23 18.60 9.28 1.21
N HIS A 24 19.68 8.49 1.11
CA HIS A 24 20.51 8.04 2.23
C HIS A 24 19.70 7.46 3.39
N VAL A 25 18.73 6.58 3.09
CA VAL A 25 17.77 6.09 4.07
C VAL A 25 18.36 4.99 4.94
N ASP A 26 18.33 5.23 6.25
CA ASP A 26 18.58 4.24 7.30
C ASP A 26 17.29 3.89 8.03
N PHE A 27 17.18 2.64 8.47
CA PHE A 27 16.08 2.23 9.32
C PHE A 27 16.50 1.16 10.33
N THR A 28 16.19 1.43 11.59
CA THR A 28 16.33 0.50 12.71
C THR A 28 15.01 0.36 13.43
N TYR A 29 14.52 -0.87 13.66
CA TYR A 29 13.31 -1.09 14.44
C TYR A 29 13.53 -0.66 15.90
N PRO A 30 12.50 -0.12 16.58
CA PRO A 30 12.60 0.22 18.00
C PRO A 30 13.04 -1.00 18.82
N GLY A 31 14.12 -0.83 19.61
CA GLY A 31 14.68 -1.90 20.43
C GLY A 31 15.57 -2.91 19.71
N ALA A 32 15.86 -2.71 18.42
CA ALA A 32 16.83 -3.53 17.69
C ALA A 32 18.25 -2.94 17.83
N ASP A 33 19.26 -3.82 17.94
CA ASP A 33 20.67 -3.44 18.07
C ASP A 33 21.34 -3.09 16.73
N ALA A 34 20.73 -3.50 15.61
CA ALA A 34 21.30 -3.30 14.28
C ALA A 34 20.26 -2.73 13.29
N PRO A 35 20.71 -1.88 12.34
CA PRO A 35 19.85 -1.36 11.31
C PRO A 35 19.44 -2.47 10.33
N VAL A 36 18.20 -2.36 9.82
CA VAL A 36 17.66 -3.22 8.76
C VAL A 36 17.93 -2.63 7.38
N LEU A 37 17.95 -1.32 7.27
CA LEU A 37 18.31 -0.58 6.06
C LEU A 37 19.48 0.35 6.40
N CYS A 38 20.48 0.39 5.51
CA CYS A 38 21.67 1.20 5.65
C CYS A 38 21.95 1.95 4.35
N ASP A 39 21.96 3.26 4.40
CA ASP A 39 22.36 4.17 3.31
C ASP A 39 21.67 3.85 1.96
N VAL A 40 20.37 3.60 1.99
CA VAL A 40 19.62 3.22 0.79
C VAL A 40 19.30 4.46 -0.02
N THR A 41 19.82 4.52 -1.25
CA THR A 41 19.57 5.61 -2.18
C THR A 41 19.16 5.07 -3.54
N PHE A 42 17.94 5.40 -4.00
CA PHE A 42 17.46 5.13 -5.36
C PHE A 42 16.21 5.94 -5.69
N THR A 43 15.83 5.93 -6.97
CA THR A 43 14.60 6.56 -7.45
C THR A 43 13.76 5.54 -8.20
N ALA A 44 12.47 5.43 -7.84
CA ALA A 44 11.45 4.78 -8.64
C ALA A 44 10.80 5.83 -9.54
N GLU A 45 11.05 5.71 -10.82
CA GLU A 45 10.60 6.70 -11.81
C GLU A 45 9.14 6.50 -12.23
N PRO A 46 8.43 7.57 -12.58
CA PRO A 46 7.06 7.52 -13.05
C PRO A 46 6.90 6.60 -14.28
N GLY A 47 5.79 5.88 -14.35
CA GLY A 47 5.47 4.99 -15.47
C GLY A 47 6.40 3.79 -15.64
N ARG A 48 7.27 3.51 -14.67
CA ARG A 48 8.18 2.35 -14.66
C ARG A 48 7.91 1.44 -13.49
N THR A 49 8.18 0.16 -13.67
CA THR A 49 8.18 -0.83 -12.60
C THR A 49 9.58 -0.94 -12.00
N THR A 50 9.68 -0.71 -10.70
CA THR A 50 10.92 -0.93 -9.93
C THR A 50 10.77 -2.23 -9.14
N ALA A 51 11.62 -3.22 -9.40
CA ALA A 51 11.64 -4.49 -8.67
C ALA A 51 12.71 -4.46 -7.57
N ILE A 52 12.31 -4.76 -6.33
CA ILE A 52 13.19 -4.89 -5.18
C ILE A 52 13.40 -6.38 -4.92
N ILE A 53 14.62 -6.86 -5.15
CA ILE A 53 14.99 -8.28 -5.01
C ILE A 53 15.98 -8.47 -3.85
N GLY A 54 15.96 -9.63 -3.24
CA GLY A 54 16.86 -9.99 -2.14
C GLY A 54 16.37 -11.21 -1.37
N SER A 55 17.20 -11.75 -0.49
CA SER A 55 16.90 -12.90 0.37
C SER A 55 15.82 -12.58 1.39
N THR A 56 15.27 -13.60 2.04
CA THR A 56 14.38 -13.42 3.20
C THR A 56 15.15 -12.68 4.31
N GLY A 57 14.50 -11.69 4.91
CA GLY A 57 15.11 -10.86 5.97
C GLY A 57 15.96 -9.69 5.48
N SER A 58 16.14 -9.49 4.17
CA SER A 58 16.95 -8.39 3.62
C SER A 58 16.30 -6.99 3.69
N GLY A 59 15.20 -6.82 4.41
CA GLY A 59 14.59 -5.50 4.61
C GLY A 59 13.61 -5.03 3.52
N LYS A 60 13.30 -5.85 2.48
CA LYS A 60 12.41 -5.44 1.37
C LYS A 60 11.05 -4.94 1.83
N THR A 61 10.40 -5.70 2.71
CA THR A 61 9.09 -5.31 3.26
C THR A 61 9.19 -4.02 4.07
N THR A 62 10.27 -3.87 4.85
CA THR A 62 10.56 -2.65 5.61
C THR A 62 10.70 -1.47 4.68
N LEU A 63 11.52 -1.60 3.63
CA LEU A 63 11.75 -0.54 2.64
C LEU A 63 10.44 -0.07 2.01
N VAL A 64 9.60 -1.00 1.52
CA VAL A 64 8.31 -0.67 0.92
C VAL A 64 7.36 -0.02 1.93
N SER A 65 7.43 -0.42 3.22
CA SER A 65 6.58 0.12 4.28
C SER A 65 6.91 1.56 4.67
N LEU A 66 8.09 2.07 4.33
CA LEU A 66 8.46 3.48 4.54
C LEU A 66 7.74 4.42 3.56
N VAL A 67 7.35 3.95 2.37
CA VAL A 67 6.68 4.78 1.36
C VAL A 67 5.30 5.25 1.84
N PRO A 68 4.39 4.36 2.31
CA PRO A 68 3.11 4.79 2.89
C PRO A 68 3.26 5.30 4.34
N ARG A 69 4.49 5.48 4.81
CA ARG A 69 4.81 5.95 6.16
C ARG A 69 4.18 5.07 7.26
N LEU A 70 4.27 3.74 7.12
CA LEU A 70 3.93 2.83 8.22
C LEU A 70 5.00 2.86 9.32
N PHE A 71 6.18 3.32 8.97
CA PHE A 71 7.32 3.64 9.86
C PHE A 71 7.99 4.92 9.33
N ASP A 72 8.61 5.68 10.21
CA ASP A 72 9.50 6.78 9.83
C ASP A 72 10.94 6.27 9.70
N ALA A 73 11.66 6.70 8.67
CA ALA A 73 13.09 6.43 8.53
C ALA A 73 13.86 6.97 9.73
N THR A 74 14.85 6.21 10.22
CA THR A 74 15.72 6.64 11.34
C THR A 74 16.85 7.56 10.90
N GLY A 75 17.21 7.52 9.60
CA GLY A 75 18.14 8.42 8.93
C GLY A 75 17.72 8.65 7.50
N GLY A 76 18.19 9.74 6.89
CA GLY A 76 17.85 10.09 5.51
C GLY A 76 16.38 10.51 5.31
N THR A 77 15.93 10.42 4.05
CA THR A 77 14.62 10.96 3.66
C THR A 77 13.95 10.08 2.61
N VAL A 78 12.65 9.81 2.77
CA VAL A 78 11.81 9.22 1.74
C VAL A 78 10.92 10.31 1.16
N LEU A 79 11.02 10.53 -0.15
CA LEU A 79 10.28 11.56 -0.86
C LEU A 79 9.23 10.91 -1.78
N VAL A 80 8.01 11.41 -1.71
CA VAL A 80 6.94 11.12 -2.67
C VAL A 80 6.63 12.43 -3.40
N ASP A 81 6.77 12.42 -4.71
CA ASP A 81 6.60 13.59 -5.58
C ASP A 81 7.46 14.80 -5.14
N GLY A 82 8.67 14.52 -4.64
CA GLY A 82 9.62 15.52 -4.17
C GLY A 82 9.35 16.07 -2.77
N VAL A 83 8.32 15.58 -2.08
CA VAL A 83 7.98 15.98 -0.70
C VAL A 83 8.31 14.84 0.27
N ASP A 84 9.00 15.16 1.36
CA ASP A 84 9.26 14.20 2.45
C ASP A 84 7.93 13.65 3.01
N VAL A 85 7.78 12.33 3.06
CA VAL A 85 6.58 11.66 3.57
C VAL A 85 6.21 12.09 4.98
N ARG A 86 7.18 12.52 5.79
CA ARG A 86 6.95 13.04 7.16
C ARG A 86 6.25 14.38 7.18
N ARG A 87 6.30 15.14 6.06
CA ARG A 87 5.67 16.45 5.91
C ARG A 87 4.33 16.40 5.19
N LEU A 88 3.99 15.27 4.55
CA LEU A 88 2.70 15.10 3.91
C LEU A 88 1.62 14.80 4.95
N GLU A 89 0.45 15.37 4.77
CA GLU A 89 -0.75 14.93 5.49
C GLU A 89 -1.04 13.46 5.14
N PRO A 90 -1.38 12.60 6.11
CA PRO A 90 -1.59 11.17 5.87
C PRO A 90 -2.60 10.88 4.75
N GLU A 91 -3.70 11.60 4.70
CA GLU A 91 -4.75 11.45 3.70
C GLU A 91 -4.23 11.78 2.29
N VAL A 92 -3.39 12.80 2.16
CA VAL A 92 -2.75 13.20 0.89
C VAL A 92 -1.79 12.12 0.44
N LEU A 93 -0.95 11.60 1.33
CA LEU A 93 0.00 10.53 1.02
C LEU A 93 -0.74 9.25 0.59
N TRP A 94 -1.70 8.81 1.39
CA TRP A 94 -2.41 7.55 1.14
C TRP A 94 -3.33 7.59 -0.08
N SER A 95 -3.88 8.75 -0.43
CA SER A 95 -4.66 8.89 -1.67
C SER A 95 -3.83 8.65 -2.95
N ARG A 96 -2.49 8.69 -2.83
CA ARG A 96 -1.52 8.50 -3.93
C ARG A 96 -0.98 7.08 -4.02
N ILE A 97 -1.22 6.23 -3.02
CA ILE A 97 -0.56 4.93 -2.88
C ILE A 97 -1.61 3.82 -2.82
N GLY A 98 -1.50 2.86 -3.76
CA GLY A 98 -2.16 1.57 -3.63
C GLY A 98 -1.18 0.57 -3.02
N LEU A 99 -1.47 0.04 -1.85
CA LEU A 99 -0.66 -0.98 -1.19
C LEU A 99 -1.32 -2.35 -1.29
N VAL A 100 -0.61 -3.31 -1.91
CA VAL A 100 -1.02 -4.72 -1.92
C VAL A 100 -0.14 -5.47 -0.92
N PRO A 101 -0.68 -5.87 0.25
CA PRO A 101 0.11 -6.55 1.27
C PRO A 101 0.41 -7.99 0.86
N GLN A 102 1.50 -8.56 1.38
CA GLN A 102 1.87 -9.97 1.14
C GLN A 102 0.81 -10.95 1.65
N ARG A 103 0.11 -10.61 2.74
CA ARG A 103 -1.04 -11.36 3.25
C ARG A 103 -2.28 -10.52 3.05
N ALA A 104 -3.06 -10.89 2.05
CA ALA A 104 -4.36 -10.28 1.84
C ALA A 104 -5.31 -10.62 3.00
N PHE A 105 -6.07 -9.64 3.43
CA PHE A 105 -7.12 -9.79 4.43
C PHE A 105 -8.41 -9.18 3.89
N LEU A 106 -9.51 -9.91 4.01
CA LEU A 106 -10.84 -9.44 3.64
C LEU A 106 -11.71 -9.31 4.88
N PHE A 107 -12.51 -8.26 4.92
CA PHE A 107 -13.48 -8.05 5.97
C PHE A 107 -14.75 -8.85 5.72
N SER A 108 -15.45 -9.22 6.76
CA SER A 108 -16.78 -9.81 6.66
C SER A 108 -17.74 -8.81 6.00
N GLY A 109 -18.48 -9.27 4.99
CA GLY A 109 -19.39 -8.43 4.21
C GLY A 109 -19.61 -9.01 2.82
N THR A 110 -19.57 -8.17 1.80
CA THR A 110 -19.68 -8.59 0.38
C THR A 110 -18.39 -8.28 -0.39
N VAL A 111 -18.27 -8.78 -1.62
CA VAL A 111 -17.20 -8.38 -2.53
C VAL A 111 -17.22 -6.86 -2.71
N ALA A 112 -18.39 -6.27 -2.99
CA ALA A 112 -18.53 -4.82 -3.15
C ALA A 112 -18.08 -4.05 -1.91
N SER A 113 -18.47 -4.49 -0.70
CA SER A 113 -18.09 -3.78 0.53
C SER A 113 -16.57 -3.80 0.78
N ASN A 114 -15.90 -4.88 0.42
CA ASN A 114 -14.44 -4.97 0.51
C ASN A 114 -13.75 -4.05 -0.51
N LEU A 115 -14.23 -4.02 -1.75
CA LEU A 115 -13.67 -3.14 -2.79
C LEU A 115 -13.91 -1.66 -2.48
N ARG A 116 -15.05 -1.30 -1.87
CA ARG A 116 -15.36 0.07 -1.44
C ARG A 116 -14.64 0.50 -0.18
N TYR A 117 -13.86 -0.38 0.46
CA TYR A 117 -13.16 -0.01 1.69
C TYR A 117 -12.22 1.18 1.51
N GLY A 118 -11.52 1.26 0.37
CA GLY A 118 -10.63 2.38 0.05
C GLY A 118 -11.34 3.60 -0.57
N ARG A 119 -12.53 3.40 -1.16
CA ARG A 119 -13.35 4.45 -1.79
C ARG A 119 -14.84 4.12 -1.66
N PRO A 120 -15.49 4.60 -0.58
CA PRO A 120 -16.87 4.24 -0.24
C PRO A 120 -17.92 4.62 -1.30
N ASP A 121 -17.66 5.66 -2.07
CA ASP A 121 -18.52 6.21 -3.13
C ASP A 121 -18.27 5.60 -4.52
N ALA A 122 -17.39 4.59 -4.62
CA ALA A 122 -17.11 3.92 -5.90
C ALA A 122 -18.38 3.28 -6.50
N THR A 123 -18.63 3.57 -7.76
CA THR A 123 -19.73 2.97 -8.53
C THR A 123 -19.46 1.50 -8.87
N ASP A 124 -20.50 0.73 -9.18
CA ASP A 124 -20.33 -0.67 -9.59
C ASP A 124 -19.45 -0.82 -10.83
N ASP A 125 -19.55 0.11 -11.79
CA ASP A 125 -18.71 0.09 -12.99
C ASP A 125 -17.22 0.25 -12.65
N GLU A 126 -16.89 1.08 -11.66
CA GLU A 126 -15.53 1.25 -11.17
C GLU A 126 -15.05 0.01 -10.41
N LEU A 127 -15.91 -0.65 -9.64
CA LEU A 127 -15.59 -1.93 -8.99
C LEU A 127 -15.28 -3.00 -10.05
N TRP A 128 -16.10 -3.12 -11.10
CA TRP A 128 -15.83 -4.04 -12.20
C TRP A 128 -14.54 -3.71 -12.95
N ALA A 129 -14.23 -2.43 -13.13
CA ALA A 129 -12.96 -2.01 -13.72
C ALA A 129 -11.76 -2.41 -12.85
N ALA A 130 -11.85 -2.24 -11.53
CA ALA A 130 -10.82 -2.68 -10.59
C ALA A 130 -10.64 -4.22 -10.61
N LEU A 131 -11.74 -4.98 -10.63
CA LEU A 131 -11.73 -6.44 -10.74
C LEU A 131 -11.07 -6.93 -12.04
N ARG A 132 -11.32 -6.26 -13.17
CA ARG A 132 -10.63 -6.55 -14.45
C ARG A 132 -9.12 -6.33 -14.32
N THR A 133 -8.73 -5.20 -13.75
CA THR A 133 -7.31 -4.89 -13.54
C THR A 133 -6.62 -5.93 -12.67
N ALA A 134 -7.29 -6.38 -11.60
CA ALA A 134 -6.81 -7.41 -10.70
C ALA A 134 -6.94 -8.85 -11.24
N GLN A 135 -7.46 -9.04 -12.47
CA GLN A 135 -7.75 -10.37 -13.04
C GLN A 135 -8.72 -11.19 -12.16
N ALA A 136 -9.69 -10.50 -11.55
CA ALA A 136 -10.64 -11.06 -10.61
C ALA A 136 -12.07 -11.14 -11.18
N GLU A 137 -12.35 -10.46 -12.29
CA GLU A 137 -13.70 -10.33 -12.87
C GLU A 137 -14.37 -11.70 -13.12
N ASP A 138 -13.66 -12.64 -13.75
CA ASP A 138 -14.22 -13.92 -14.15
C ASP A 138 -14.75 -14.73 -12.96
N PHE A 139 -13.95 -14.83 -11.88
CA PHE A 139 -14.39 -15.61 -10.74
C PHE A 139 -15.49 -14.89 -9.93
N VAL A 140 -15.51 -13.56 -9.88
CA VAL A 140 -16.59 -12.81 -9.22
C VAL A 140 -17.87 -12.92 -10.01
N ARG A 141 -17.84 -12.84 -11.34
CA ARG A 141 -19.01 -13.08 -12.20
C ARG A 141 -19.57 -14.50 -12.11
N ALA A 142 -18.72 -15.48 -11.80
CA ALA A 142 -19.14 -16.87 -11.58
C ALA A 142 -19.79 -17.09 -10.21
N MET A 143 -19.68 -16.14 -9.28
CA MET A 143 -20.42 -16.22 -8.00
C MET A 143 -21.90 -15.90 -8.23
N PRO A 144 -22.84 -16.62 -7.59
CA PRO A 144 -24.27 -16.40 -7.80
C PRO A 144 -24.72 -14.95 -7.57
N GLU A 145 -24.17 -14.29 -6.56
CA GLU A 145 -24.52 -12.92 -6.17
C GLU A 145 -23.50 -11.87 -6.65
N GLN A 146 -22.48 -12.30 -7.39
CA GLN A 146 -21.44 -11.42 -7.99
C GLN A 146 -20.85 -10.43 -7.00
N LEU A 147 -21.05 -9.11 -7.19
CA LEU A 147 -20.56 -8.07 -6.31
C LEU A 147 -21.14 -8.18 -4.88
N GLU A 148 -22.35 -8.69 -4.76
CA GLU A 148 -23.02 -8.90 -3.46
C GLU A 148 -22.70 -10.27 -2.85
N ALA A 149 -21.88 -11.08 -3.48
CA ALA A 149 -21.47 -12.37 -2.96
C ALA A 149 -20.82 -12.22 -1.57
N PRO A 150 -21.23 -13.03 -0.59
CA PRO A 150 -20.76 -12.89 0.77
C PRO A 150 -19.27 -13.27 0.90
N VAL A 151 -18.54 -12.46 1.63
CA VAL A 151 -17.15 -12.68 2.02
C VAL A 151 -17.08 -12.90 3.53
N ALA A 152 -16.57 -14.06 3.94
CA ALA A 152 -16.35 -14.36 5.35
C ALA A 152 -15.12 -13.61 5.88
N GLN A 153 -15.06 -13.40 7.19
CA GLN A 153 -13.92 -12.74 7.84
C GLN A 153 -12.59 -13.42 7.46
N GLY A 154 -11.62 -12.61 7.07
CA GLY A 154 -10.32 -13.07 6.57
C GLY A 154 -10.39 -13.77 5.22
N GLY A 155 -11.53 -13.73 4.51
CA GLY A 155 -11.72 -14.40 3.22
C GLY A 155 -11.68 -15.92 3.32
N ALA A 156 -12.21 -16.51 4.41
CA ALA A 156 -12.15 -17.96 4.64
C ALA A 156 -12.90 -18.79 3.59
N ASN A 157 -13.87 -18.18 2.91
CA ASN A 157 -14.69 -18.81 1.87
C ASN A 157 -14.19 -18.58 0.44
N VAL A 158 -13.04 -17.93 0.26
CA VAL A 158 -12.38 -17.75 -1.04
C VAL A 158 -10.97 -18.34 -1.02
N SER A 159 -10.46 -18.73 -2.19
CA SER A 159 -9.10 -19.26 -2.28
C SER A 159 -8.04 -18.20 -1.95
N GLY A 160 -6.81 -18.61 -1.63
CA GLY A 160 -5.71 -17.70 -1.38
C GLY A 160 -5.45 -16.74 -2.55
N GLY A 161 -5.47 -17.25 -3.78
CA GLY A 161 -5.30 -16.46 -4.99
C GLY A 161 -6.49 -15.52 -5.28
N GLN A 162 -7.71 -15.92 -4.96
CA GLN A 162 -8.89 -15.06 -5.05
C GLN A 162 -8.82 -13.93 -4.02
N ARG A 163 -8.46 -14.27 -2.77
CA ARG A 163 -8.27 -13.29 -1.69
C ARG A 163 -7.23 -12.23 -2.02
N GLN A 164 -6.14 -12.62 -2.68
CA GLN A 164 -5.07 -11.69 -3.08
C GLN A 164 -5.51 -10.71 -4.18
N ARG A 165 -6.55 -11.07 -4.95
CA ARG A 165 -7.06 -10.27 -6.07
C ARG A 165 -8.31 -9.44 -5.74
N LEU A 166 -8.90 -9.66 -4.57
CA LEU A 166 -9.95 -8.83 -3.97
C LEU A 166 -9.37 -7.81 -3.00
#